data_c6ff0fbc5bcff57c5f737e5f61a38bfe
#
_entry.id   c6ff0fbc5bcff57c5f737e5f61a38bfe
#
_cell.length_a   1.000
_cell.length_b   1.000
_cell.length_c   1.000
_cell.angle_alpha   90.00
_cell.angle_beta   90.00
_cell.angle_gamma   90.00
#
_symmetry.space_group_name_H-M   'P 1'
#
loop_
_entity.id
_entity.type
_entity.pdbx_description
1 polymer ?
#
loop_
_entity_poly.entity_id
_entity_poly.type
_entity_poly.pdbx_seq_one_letter_code
_entity_poly.pdbx_strand_id
1 'polypeptide(L)'
;MIGSLDSRVPQGDMADKWTNHKFDMKLVNPANKRKFEIIVVGTGLAGASAAATLGELGYKVKAFTYSDSPRRAHSIAAQGGINAAKNYQNDGDSVHRLFYDTVKGGDYRSREANVHRLAEVSVDIIDQCVAQGVPFAREYGGMLDNRSFGGAQVSRTFYARGQTGQQLLLGAYSALMRQVAAGSVELNTRTEMLDLVVEGGVARGIVTRDLVTGDIRSHTAHAVVLATGGYGNVYYLSTNAMACNTTATWRAHRRGALFANPCFTQIHPTCIPASDEFQSKLTLMSESLRNDGRIWVPRGHDESRRAADIPDAERYYYLEEKYPAFGNLVPRDVASRNAKTVVDQGLGVGPLKNGVFLDFADAMERDGVDTIRAKYGNLFDMYERITGENPYERPMRIYPATHYTMGGLWVDYELQSNLPGLFVIGEANFSDHGANRLGASALMQGLADGYFVLPYTIGN
;
A
#
# COMPACT_ATOMS: atom_id res chain seq x y z
N MET A 1 -26.43 -15.12 16.71
CA MET A 1 -25.23 -15.97 16.70
C MET A 1 -24.53 -15.74 15.39
N ILE A 2 -23.26 -15.32 15.41
CA ILE A 2 -22.41 -15.28 14.21
C ILE A 2 -22.16 -16.76 13.90
N GLY A 3 -22.71 -17.27 12.77
CA GLY A 3 -22.39 -18.60 12.30
C GLY A 3 -20.87 -18.76 12.11
N SER A 4 -20.35 -19.97 12.09
CA SER A 4 -18.93 -20.20 11.83
C SER A 4 -18.56 -19.58 10.48
N LEU A 5 -17.58 -18.67 10.48
CA LEU A 5 -17.07 -18.08 9.26
C LEU A 5 -16.29 -19.16 8.46
N ASP A 6 -16.75 -19.42 7.25
CA ASP A 6 -16.04 -20.30 6.34
C ASP A 6 -15.04 -19.49 5.49
N SER A 7 -13.77 -19.80 5.64
CA SER A 7 -12.71 -19.16 4.85
C SER A 7 -12.64 -19.64 3.41
N ARG A 8 -13.39 -20.66 3.03
CA ARG A 8 -13.43 -21.29 1.68
C ARG A 8 -12.05 -21.63 1.12
N VAL A 9 -11.08 -21.90 1.98
CA VAL A 9 -9.74 -22.30 1.52
C VAL A 9 -9.82 -23.66 0.87
N PRO A 10 -9.38 -23.82 -0.41
CA PRO A 10 -9.41 -25.10 -1.11
C PRO A 10 -8.56 -26.15 -0.41
N GLN A 11 -8.94 -27.41 -0.54
CA GLN A 11 -8.16 -28.56 -0.07
C GLN A 11 -6.90 -28.76 -0.93
N GLY A 12 -5.99 -29.61 -0.49
CA GLY A 12 -4.76 -29.97 -1.21
C GLY A 12 -3.53 -29.18 -0.79
N ASP A 13 -2.44 -29.43 -1.49
CA ASP A 13 -1.13 -28.83 -1.19
C ASP A 13 -1.12 -27.33 -1.42
N MET A 14 -0.37 -26.61 -0.58
CA MET A 14 -0.34 -25.15 -0.60
C MET A 14 0.10 -24.59 -1.97
N ALA A 15 1.08 -25.25 -2.60
CA ALA A 15 1.63 -24.81 -3.88
C ALA A 15 0.63 -24.92 -5.04
N ASP A 16 -0.33 -25.81 -4.97
CA ASP A 16 -1.25 -26.10 -6.07
C ASP A 16 -2.66 -25.54 -5.85
N LYS A 17 -2.94 -25.04 -4.63
CA LYS A 17 -4.28 -24.58 -4.23
C LYS A 17 -4.90 -23.60 -5.22
N TRP A 18 -4.18 -22.56 -5.61
CA TRP A 18 -4.72 -21.52 -6.48
C TRP A 18 -4.89 -22.01 -7.91
N THR A 19 -3.91 -22.72 -8.43
CA THR A 19 -3.98 -23.29 -9.79
C THR A 19 -5.14 -24.27 -9.92
N ASN A 20 -5.30 -25.20 -8.98
CA ASN A 20 -6.41 -26.15 -8.97
C ASN A 20 -7.76 -25.45 -8.81
N HIS A 21 -7.84 -24.48 -7.89
CA HIS A 21 -9.07 -23.73 -7.65
C HIS A 21 -9.51 -22.95 -8.90
N LYS A 22 -8.58 -22.28 -9.60
CA LYS A 22 -8.88 -21.62 -10.88
C LYS A 22 -9.45 -22.58 -11.92
N PHE A 23 -8.91 -23.79 -11.98
CA PHE A 23 -9.36 -24.81 -12.92
C PHE A 23 -10.76 -25.32 -12.61
N ASP A 24 -11.09 -25.48 -11.34
CA ASP A 24 -12.37 -26.01 -10.88
C ASP A 24 -13.51 -24.99 -10.86
N MET A 25 -13.19 -23.68 -10.91
CA MET A 25 -14.19 -22.61 -10.88
C MET A 25 -15.09 -22.63 -12.12
N LYS A 26 -16.39 -22.47 -11.87
CA LYS A 26 -17.39 -22.27 -12.94
C LYS A 26 -17.44 -20.78 -13.29
N LEU A 27 -16.65 -20.38 -14.26
CA LEU A 27 -16.66 -19.00 -14.74
C LEU A 27 -17.96 -18.66 -15.45
N VAL A 28 -18.41 -17.42 -15.32
CA VAL A 28 -19.54 -16.89 -16.09
C VAL A 28 -19.22 -16.97 -17.57
N ASN A 29 -20.14 -17.59 -18.35
CA ASN A 29 -19.98 -17.67 -19.79
C ASN A 29 -19.80 -16.26 -20.40
N PRO A 30 -18.81 -16.05 -21.28
CA PRO A 30 -18.54 -14.73 -21.88
C PRO A 30 -19.77 -14.06 -22.49
N ALA A 31 -20.66 -14.82 -23.14
CA ALA A 31 -21.89 -14.29 -23.72
C ALA A 31 -22.89 -13.75 -22.68
N ASN A 32 -22.79 -14.20 -21.44
CA ASN A 32 -23.67 -13.78 -20.34
C ASN A 32 -23.08 -12.64 -19.50
N LYS A 33 -21.76 -12.43 -19.51
CA LYS A 33 -21.11 -11.40 -18.67
C LYS A 33 -21.76 -10.02 -18.83
N ARG A 34 -22.13 -9.63 -20.04
CA ARG A 34 -22.82 -8.35 -20.34
C ARG A 34 -24.19 -8.16 -19.63
N LYS A 35 -24.74 -9.22 -19.05
CA LYS A 35 -26.01 -9.17 -18.29
C LYS A 35 -25.78 -8.81 -16.83
N PHE A 36 -24.54 -8.91 -16.36
CA PHE A 36 -24.18 -8.64 -14.98
C PHE A 36 -23.60 -7.23 -14.84
N GLU A 37 -24.10 -6.55 -13.85
CA GLU A 37 -23.70 -5.20 -13.43
C GLU A 37 -22.90 -5.30 -12.13
N ILE A 38 -21.70 -4.70 -12.10
CA ILE A 38 -20.80 -4.74 -10.98
C ILE A 38 -20.48 -3.30 -10.56
N ILE A 39 -20.59 -3.01 -9.28
CA ILE A 39 -20.19 -1.75 -8.69
C ILE A 39 -18.79 -1.91 -8.11
N VAL A 40 -17.89 -0.96 -8.42
CA VAL A 40 -16.54 -0.84 -7.81
C VAL A 40 -16.45 0.50 -7.10
N VAL A 41 -16.27 0.48 -5.78
CA VAL A 41 -16.13 1.67 -4.94
C VAL A 41 -14.65 1.86 -4.59
N GLY A 42 -14.07 2.96 -5.03
CA GLY A 42 -12.64 3.24 -4.98
C GLY A 42 -11.95 2.94 -6.30
N THR A 43 -11.14 3.88 -6.78
CA THR A 43 -10.43 3.80 -8.06
C THR A 43 -8.92 3.98 -7.86
N GLY A 44 -8.41 3.60 -6.70
CA GLY A 44 -6.99 3.40 -6.46
C GLY A 44 -6.46 2.19 -7.24
N LEU A 45 -5.26 1.75 -6.94
CA LEU A 45 -4.60 0.69 -7.70
C LEU A 45 -5.45 -0.59 -7.79
N ALA A 46 -6.03 -1.04 -6.67
CA ALA A 46 -6.89 -2.22 -6.64
C ALA A 46 -8.21 -2.02 -7.42
N GLY A 47 -8.89 -0.90 -7.20
CA GLY A 47 -10.18 -0.67 -7.86
C GLY A 47 -10.07 -0.34 -9.34
N ALA A 48 -9.04 0.40 -9.76
CA ALA A 48 -8.80 0.69 -11.17
C ALA A 48 -8.43 -0.58 -11.95
N SER A 49 -7.57 -1.45 -11.38
CA SER A 49 -7.23 -2.74 -11.98
C SER A 49 -8.45 -3.67 -12.08
N ALA A 50 -9.25 -3.77 -11.02
CA ALA A 50 -10.48 -4.56 -11.02
C ALA A 50 -11.50 -4.05 -12.05
N ALA A 51 -11.81 -2.75 -12.04
CA ALA A 51 -12.78 -2.18 -12.97
C ALA A 51 -12.33 -2.31 -14.43
N ALA A 52 -11.04 -2.10 -14.71
CA ALA A 52 -10.48 -2.29 -16.04
C ALA A 52 -10.64 -3.73 -16.51
N THR A 53 -10.22 -4.71 -15.71
CA THR A 53 -10.28 -6.13 -16.09
C THR A 53 -11.70 -6.63 -16.21
N LEU A 54 -12.58 -6.27 -15.30
CA LEU A 54 -13.99 -6.69 -15.37
C LEU A 54 -14.68 -6.11 -16.61
N GLY A 55 -14.41 -4.83 -16.95
CA GLY A 55 -14.90 -4.22 -18.18
C GLY A 55 -14.36 -4.90 -19.43
N GLU A 56 -13.07 -5.23 -19.49
CA GLU A 56 -12.43 -5.96 -20.57
C GLU A 56 -13.00 -7.38 -20.75
N LEU A 57 -13.35 -8.05 -19.65
CA LEU A 57 -13.99 -9.35 -19.64
C LEU A 57 -15.46 -9.32 -20.09
N GLY A 58 -16.05 -8.14 -20.27
CA GLY A 58 -17.40 -7.94 -20.80
C GLY A 58 -18.50 -7.72 -19.76
N TYR A 59 -18.15 -7.49 -18.49
CA TYR A 59 -19.13 -7.05 -17.49
C TYR A 59 -19.47 -5.57 -17.66
N LYS A 60 -20.66 -5.15 -17.22
CA LYS A 60 -21.01 -3.74 -17.07
C LYS A 60 -20.52 -3.28 -15.71
N VAL A 61 -19.66 -2.27 -15.68
CA VAL A 61 -19.05 -1.80 -14.45
C VAL A 61 -19.43 -0.34 -14.18
N LYS A 62 -19.86 -0.06 -12.94
CA LYS A 62 -19.99 1.31 -12.42
C LYS A 62 -18.89 1.53 -11.38
N ALA A 63 -17.93 2.38 -11.71
CA ALA A 63 -16.82 2.74 -10.82
C ALA A 63 -17.09 4.09 -10.15
N PHE A 64 -16.87 4.15 -8.84
CA PHE A 64 -17.12 5.34 -8.03
C PHE A 64 -15.83 5.79 -7.34
N THR A 65 -15.57 7.10 -7.36
CA THR A 65 -14.45 7.68 -6.62
C THR A 65 -14.86 8.97 -5.91
N TYR A 66 -14.44 9.08 -4.65
CA TYR A 66 -14.59 10.27 -3.85
C TYR A 66 -13.86 11.48 -4.45
N SER A 67 -12.72 11.24 -5.09
CA SER A 67 -11.89 12.28 -5.69
C SER A 67 -12.43 12.73 -7.06
N ASP A 68 -11.96 13.87 -7.52
CA ASP A 68 -12.23 14.41 -8.86
C ASP A 68 -11.57 13.59 -9.99
N SER A 69 -10.59 12.75 -9.64
CA SER A 69 -9.89 11.87 -10.57
C SER A 69 -9.38 10.61 -9.86
N PRO A 70 -9.41 9.44 -10.51
CA PRO A 70 -8.76 8.23 -10.02
C PRO A 70 -7.27 8.41 -9.67
N ARG A 71 -6.59 9.32 -10.35
CA ARG A 71 -5.16 9.63 -10.12
C ARG A 71 -4.86 10.26 -8.77
N ARG A 72 -5.87 10.67 -7.99
CA ARG A 72 -5.70 11.21 -6.62
C ARG A 72 -5.76 10.14 -5.53
N ALA A 73 -5.89 8.88 -5.89
CA ALA A 73 -5.89 7.78 -4.94
C ALA A 73 -4.54 7.70 -4.18
N HIS A 74 -4.59 7.20 -2.94
CA HIS A 74 -3.40 7.12 -2.07
C HIS A 74 -2.23 6.36 -2.71
N SER A 75 -2.49 5.40 -3.58
CA SER A 75 -1.46 4.64 -4.31
C SER A 75 -0.41 5.52 -4.99
N ILE A 76 -0.76 6.76 -5.40
CA ILE A 76 0.18 7.71 -6.01
C ILE A 76 1.34 8.08 -5.07
N ALA A 77 1.13 8.02 -3.77
CA ALA A 77 2.11 8.44 -2.77
C ALA A 77 3.17 7.36 -2.45
N ALA A 78 2.98 6.11 -2.90
CA ALA A 78 3.92 5.03 -2.64
C ALA A 78 5.19 5.18 -3.48
N GLN A 79 6.35 5.13 -2.84
CA GLN A 79 7.65 5.47 -3.46
C GLN A 79 8.58 4.28 -3.59
N GLY A 80 8.59 3.38 -2.59
CA GLY A 80 9.66 2.40 -2.39
C GLY A 80 9.79 1.35 -3.49
N GLY A 81 8.71 0.74 -3.92
CA GLY A 81 8.71 -0.35 -4.89
C GLY A 81 7.56 -1.33 -4.72
N ILE A 82 7.60 -2.39 -5.50
CA ILE A 82 6.66 -3.51 -5.49
C ILE A 82 7.42 -4.83 -5.51
N ASN A 83 7.07 -5.75 -4.61
CA ASN A 83 7.68 -7.07 -4.53
C ASN A 83 7.14 -8.01 -5.59
N ALA A 84 8.01 -8.88 -6.11
CA ALA A 84 7.64 -10.04 -6.92
C ALA A 84 8.71 -11.13 -6.82
N ALA A 85 8.30 -12.40 -6.77
CA ALA A 85 9.18 -13.54 -6.61
C ALA A 85 9.82 -13.99 -7.94
N LYS A 86 10.50 -13.07 -8.65
CA LYS A 86 11.09 -13.33 -9.98
C LYS A 86 12.53 -13.87 -9.95
N ASN A 87 13.21 -13.76 -8.81
CA ASN A 87 14.59 -14.24 -8.63
C ASN A 87 15.57 -13.78 -9.72
N TYR A 88 15.48 -12.54 -10.21
CA TYR A 88 16.33 -12.04 -11.29
C TYR A 88 17.80 -11.93 -10.91
N GLN A 89 18.11 -11.68 -9.65
CA GLN A 89 19.49 -11.63 -9.13
C GLN A 89 20.06 -13.00 -8.80
N ASN A 90 19.25 -14.06 -8.92
CA ASN A 90 19.62 -15.44 -8.55
C ASN A 90 20.19 -15.56 -7.13
N ASP A 91 19.61 -14.78 -6.20
CA ASP A 91 20.01 -14.72 -4.78
C ASP A 91 19.13 -15.61 -3.87
N GLY A 92 18.43 -16.57 -4.49
CA GLY A 92 17.63 -17.57 -3.79
C GLY A 92 16.20 -17.12 -3.45
N ASP A 93 15.66 -16.11 -4.15
CA ASP A 93 14.25 -15.76 -4.02
C ASP A 93 13.34 -16.81 -4.69
N SER A 94 12.11 -16.92 -4.20
CA SER A 94 11.10 -17.85 -4.72
C SER A 94 9.71 -17.46 -4.19
N VAL A 95 8.67 -18.03 -4.80
CA VAL A 95 7.28 -17.92 -4.30
C VAL A 95 7.20 -18.35 -2.85
N HIS A 96 7.80 -19.50 -2.50
CA HIS A 96 7.81 -20.00 -1.13
C HIS A 96 8.55 -19.06 -0.16
N ARG A 97 9.66 -18.46 -0.59
CA ARG A 97 10.40 -17.52 0.25
C ARG A 97 9.63 -16.22 0.45
N LEU A 98 9.01 -15.66 -0.59
CA LEU A 98 8.15 -14.48 -0.44
C LEU A 98 6.95 -14.76 0.46
N PHE A 99 6.33 -15.94 0.30
CA PHE A 99 5.27 -16.41 1.18
C PHE A 99 5.74 -16.47 2.64
N TYR A 100 6.85 -17.18 2.91
CA TYR A 100 7.40 -17.33 4.26
C TYR A 100 7.75 -15.97 4.89
N ASP A 101 8.44 -15.10 4.15
CA ASP A 101 8.83 -13.77 4.64
C ASP A 101 7.60 -12.90 4.96
N THR A 102 6.53 -13.03 4.16
CA THR A 102 5.28 -12.29 4.38
C THR A 102 4.53 -12.79 5.62
N VAL A 103 4.42 -14.11 5.80
CA VAL A 103 3.77 -14.72 6.98
C VAL A 103 4.56 -14.42 8.25
N LYS A 104 5.89 -14.59 8.20
CA LYS A 104 6.78 -14.29 9.33
C LYS A 104 6.78 -12.79 9.66
N GLY A 105 6.89 -11.93 8.64
CA GLY A 105 6.83 -10.48 8.81
C GLY A 105 5.49 -10.00 9.38
N GLY A 106 4.40 -10.72 9.09
CA GLY A 106 3.06 -10.53 9.64
C GLY A 106 2.81 -11.17 11.00
N ASP A 107 3.87 -11.60 11.69
CA ASP A 107 3.82 -12.23 13.02
C ASP A 107 2.90 -13.46 13.07
N TYR A 108 2.86 -14.23 11.97
CA TYR A 108 2.03 -15.44 11.81
C TYR A 108 0.54 -15.19 12.05
N ARG A 109 0.06 -13.99 11.72
CA ARG A 109 -1.35 -13.55 11.89
C ARG A 109 -2.11 -13.39 10.59
N SER A 110 -1.48 -13.66 9.46
CA SER A 110 -2.10 -13.63 8.13
C SER A 110 -2.79 -14.95 7.80
N ARG A 111 -3.63 -14.94 6.78
CA ARG A 111 -4.22 -16.16 6.23
C ARG A 111 -3.25 -16.77 5.21
N GLU A 112 -2.56 -17.83 5.57
CA GLU A 112 -1.45 -18.43 4.81
C GLU A 112 -1.82 -18.75 3.36
N ALA A 113 -2.98 -19.33 3.10
CA ALA A 113 -3.41 -19.67 1.74
C ALA A 113 -3.56 -18.42 0.84
N ASN A 114 -4.09 -17.32 1.39
CA ASN A 114 -4.18 -16.06 0.66
C ASN A 114 -2.79 -15.48 0.37
N VAL A 115 -1.88 -15.54 1.36
CA VAL A 115 -0.50 -15.07 1.20
C VAL A 115 0.27 -15.89 0.17
N HIS A 116 0.09 -17.22 0.16
CA HIS A 116 0.75 -18.05 -0.86
C HIS A 116 0.27 -17.70 -2.27
N ARG A 117 -1.05 -17.56 -2.46
CA ARG A 117 -1.62 -17.08 -3.72
C ARG A 117 -1.07 -15.72 -4.12
N LEU A 118 -0.98 -14.79 -3.19
CA LEU A 118 -0.41 -13.46 -3.44
C LEU A 118 1.04 -13.55 -3.94
N ALA A 119 1.85 -14.40 -3.31
CA ALA A 119 3.24 -14.64 -3.72
C ALA A 119 3.33 -15.30 -5.11
N GLU A 120 2.44 -16.26 -5.40
CA GLU A 120 2.36 -16.94 -6.70
C GLU A 120 2.05 -15.96 -7.84
N VAL A 121 0.99 -15.14 -7.71
CA VAL A 121 0.59 -14.20 -8.77
C VAL A 121 1.50 -12.97 -8.87
N SER A 122 2.40 -12.75 -7.90
CA SER A 122 3.29 -11.59 -7.89
C SER A 122 4.18 -11.50 -9.14
N VAL A 123 4.55 -12.64 -9.69
CA VAL A 123 5.39 -12.75 -10.89
C VAL A 123 4.68 -12.14 -12.10
N ASP A 124 3.40 -12.47 -12.29
CA ASP A 124 2.59 -12.01 -13.41
C ASP A 124 2.23 -10.52 -13.30
N ILE A 125 2.16 -9.98 -12.09
CA ILE A 125 1.88 -8.56 -11.85
C ILE A 125 2.95 -7.68 -12.50
N ILE A 126 4.22 -8.01 -12.37
CA ILE A 126 5.31 -7.22 -12.95
C ILE A 126 5.22 -7.23 -14.47
N ASP A 127 4.95 -8.38 -15.07
CA ASP A 127 4.82 -8.52 -16.52
C ASP A 127 3.62 -7.72 -17.04
N GLN A 128 2.48 -7.78 -16.35
CA GLN A 128 1.32 -6.96 -16.65
C GLN A 128 1.63 -5.45 -16.58
N CYS A 129 2.35 -5.02 -15.56
CA CYS A 129 2.72 -3.61 -15.39
C CYS A 129 3.70 -3.15 -16.48
N VAL A 130 4.67 -4.00 -16.86
CA VAL A 130 5.59 -3.70 -17.99
C VAL A 130 4.80 -3.57 -19.29
N ALA A 131 3.87 -4.48 -19.55
CA ALA A 131 3.00 -4.44 -20.73
C ALA A 131 2.11 -3.17 -20.76
N GLN A 132 1.76 -2.61 -19.60
CA GLN A 132 1.04 -1.35 -19.48
C GLN A 132 1.94 -0.10 -19.59
N GLY A 133 3.25 -0.27 -19.79
CA GLY A 133 4.19 0.83 -19.99
C GLY A 133 4.74 1.42 -18.69
N VAL A 134 4.66 0.71 -17.56
CA VAL A 134 5.29 1.16 -16.31
C VAL A 134 6.81 1.20 -16.46
N PRO A 135 7.47 2.36 -16.29
CA PRO A 135 8.89 2.54 -16.53
C PRO A 135 9.72 2.10 -15.31
N PHE A 136 9.73 0.80 -15.04
CA PHE A 136 10.62 0.26 -14.02
C PHE A 136 12.08 0.55 -14.34
N ALA A 137 12.89 0.72 -13.30
CA ALA A 137 14.33 0.80 -13.43
C ALA A 137 14.88 -0.44 -14.15
N ARG A 138 15.93 -0.24 -14.95
CA ARG A 138 16.60 -1.30 -15.71
C ARG A 138 18.08 -1.27 -15.44
N GLU A 139 18.69 -2.46 -15.49
CA GLU A 139 20.14 -2.64 -15.51
C GLU A 139 20.72 -2.27 -16.89
N TYR A 140 22.05 -2.21 -16.96
CA TYR A 140 22.77 -1.91 -18.20
C TYR A 140 22.39 -2.86 -19.35
N GLY A 141 22.16 -4.15 -19.06
CA GLY A 141 21.72 -5.16 -20.05
C GLY A 141 20.25 -5.04 -20.48
N GLY A 142 19.49 -4.08 -19.94
CA GLY A 142 18.09 -3.86 -20.28
C GLY A 142 17.08 -4.70 -19.50
N MET A 143 17.52 -5.61 -18.63
CA MET A 143 16.65 -6.34 -17.71
C MET A 143 16.10 -5.42 -16.63
N LEU A 144 14.97 -5.78 -16.03
CA LEU A 144 14.42 -5.04 -14.92
C LEU A 144 15.36 -5.11 -13.72
N ASP A 145 15.68 -3.96 -13.17
CA ASP A 145 16.46 -3.85 -11.94
C ASP A 145 15.55 -4.10 -10.72
N ASN A 146 16.10 -4.79 -9.73
CA ASN A 146 15.45 -5.03 -8.45
C ASN A 146 16.45 -4.94 -7.29
N ARG A 147 15.94 -4.75 -6.09
CA ARG A 147 16.74 -4.55 -4.88
C ARG A 147 16.13 -5.20 -3.66
N SER A 148 16.94 -5.40 -2.63
CA SER A 148 16.42 -5.72 -1.30
C SER A 148 15.73 -4.48 -0.70
N PHE A 149 14.67 -4.69 0.07
CA PHE A 149 13.88 -3.59 0.63
C PHE A 149 13.10 -4.04 1.87
N GLY A 150 13.05 -3.17 2.89
CA GLY A 150 12.13 -3.33 4.02
C GLY A 150 12.34 -4.60 4.85
N GLY A 151 13.60 -5.00 5.08
CA GLY A 151 13.94 -6.18 5.89
C GLY A 151 14.04 -7.49 5.10
N ALA A 152 13.79 -7.49 3.79
CA ALA A 152 14.05 -8.64 2.94
C ALA A 152 15.55 -8.80 2.66
N GLN A 153 16.06 -10.02 2.79
CA GLN A 153 17.48 -10.34 2.54
C GLN A 153 17.77 -10.67 1.07
N VAL A 154 16.76 -10.68 0.21
CA VAL A 154 16.84 -10.97 -1.22
C VAL A 154 16.33 -9.81 -2.04
N SER A 155 16.82 -9.70 -3.28
CA SER A 155 16.46 -8.65 -4.22
C SER A 155 15.18 -9.02 -4.96
N ARG A 156 14.04 -8.57 -4.47
CA ARG A 156 12.72 -8.84 -5.07
C ARG A 156 11.87 -7.60 -5.33
N THR A 157 12.38 -6.42 -4.95
CA THR A 157 11.60 -5.17 -5.06
C THR A 157 11.91 -4.45 -6.35
N PHE A 158 10.96 -4.43 -7.26
CA PHE A 158 11.00 -3.65 -8.51
C PHE A 158 10.55 -2.23 -8.24
N TYR A 159 11.15 -1.23 -8.91
CA TYR A 159 10.95 0.16 -8.57
C TYR A 159 11.06 1.11 -9.78
N ALA A 160 10.45 2.28 -9.67
CA ALA A 160 10.56 3.39 -10.61
C ALA A 160 11.08 4.64 -9.87
N ARG A 161 12.27 4.55 -9.30
CA ARG A 161 13.09 5.62 -8.67
C ARG A 161 12.28 6.67 -7.90
N GLY A 162 11.60 6.26 -6.83
CA GLY A 162 10.80 7.14 -5.97
C GLY A 162 9.39 7.47 -6.47
N GLN A 163 9.00 6.97 -7.64
CA GLN A 163 7.69 7.20 -8.27
C GLN A 163 6.90 5.92 -8.51
N THR A 164 7.25 4.81 -7.86
CA THR A 164 6.69 3.49 -8.19
C THR A 164 5.17 3.46 -8.11
N GLY A 165 4.58 3.95 -7.03
CA GLY A 165 3.12 3.98 -6.88
C GLY A 165 2.44 4.88 -7.92
N GLN A 166 3.04 6.02 -8.24
CA GLN A 166 2.53 6.91 -9.29
C GLN A 166 2.50 6.21 -10.65
N GLN A 167 3.58 5.56 -11.03
CA GLN A 167 3.69 4.90 -12.33
C GLN A 167 2.77 3.69 -12.45
N LEU A 168 2.66 2.88 -11.39
CA LEU A 168 1.71 1.77 -11.34
C LEU A 168 0.25 2.27 -11.42
N LEU A 169 -0.07 3.34 -10.68
CA LEU A 169 -1.41 3.92 -10.74
C LEU A 169 -1.74 4.48 -12.12
N LEU A 170 -0.79 5.11 -12.80
CA LEU A 170 -0.99 5.60 -14.18
C LEU A 170 -1.21 4.45 -15.17
N GLY A 171 -0.52 3.32 -15.00
CA GLY A 171 -0.76 2.11 -15.79
C GLY A 171 -2.19 1.57 -15.61
N ALA A 172 -2.62 1.39 -14.35
CA ALA A 172 -3.98 0.94 -14.05
C ALA A 172 -5.05 1.97 -14.47
N TYR A 173 -4.78 3.26 -14.29
CA TYR A 173 -5.64 4.34 -14.76
C TYR A 173 -5.81 4.31 -16.29
N SER A 174 -4.73 4.12 -17.04
CA SER A 174 -4.78 4.04 -18.49
C SER A 174 -5.62 2.83 -18.95
N ALA A 175 -5.48 1.69 -18.28
CA ALA A 175 -6.31 0.52 -18.53
C ALA A 175 -7.80 0.79 -18.23
N LEU A 176 -8.11 1.43 -17.10
CA LEU A 176 -9.46 1.84 -16.74
C LEU A 176 -10.06 2.79 -17.78
N MET A 177 -9.32 3.83 -18.19
CA MET A 177 -9.82 4.83 -19.14
C MET A 177 -10.07 4.25 -20.53
N ARG A 178 -9.33 3.21 -20.95
CA ARG A 178 -9.67 2.47 -22.18
C ARG A 178 -11.07 1.83 -22.08
N GLN A 179 -11.43 1.26 -20.93
CA GLN A 179 -12.74 0.66 -20.73
C GLN A 179 -13.86 1.71 -20.57
N VAL A 180 -13.55 2.87 -20.00
CA VAL A 180 -14.47 4.02 -20.00
C VAL A 180 -14.74 4.50 -21.42
N ALA A 181 -13.70 4.66 -22.24
CA ALA A 181 -13.84 5.03 -23.64
C ALA A 181 -14.60 3.99 -24.48
N ALA A 182 -14.45 2.70 -24.16
CA ALA A 182 -15.18 1.61 -24.79
C ALA A 182 -16.66 1.50 -24.32
N GLY A 183 -17.05 2.23 -23.27
CA GLY A 183 -18.40 2.21 -22.71
C GLY A 183 -18.72 1.00 -21.84
N SER A 184 -17.73 0.14 -21.52
CA SER A 184 -17.89 -0.99 -20.59
C SER A 184 -17.81 -0.57 -19.12
N VAL A 185 -17.17 0.58 -18.83
CA VAL A 185 -17.08 1.16 -17.49
C VAL A 185 -17.68 2.56 -17.47
N GLU A 186 -18.63 2.79 -16.58
CA GLU A 186 -19.14 4.11 -16.20
C GLU A 186 -18.34 4.63 -15.02
N LEU A 187 -17.66 5.77 -15.16
CA LEU A 187 -16.84 6.37 -14.11
C LEU A 187 -17.55 7.54 -13.45
N ASN A 188 -17.87 7.42 -12.17
CA ASN A 188 -18.51 8.44 -11.35
C ASN A 188 -17.48 9.06 -10.39
N THR A 189 -17.02 10.27 -10.70
CA THR A 189 -16.07 11.02 -9.86
C THR A 189 -16.80 11.93 -8.88
N ARG A 190 -16.12 12.39 -7.82
CA ARG A 190 -16.69 13.23 -6.76
C ARG A 190 -17.98 12.65 -6.18
N THR A 191 -17.98 11.33 -6.01
CA THR A 191 -19.14 10.59 -5.56
C THR A 191 -18.79 9.78 -4.32
N GLU A 192 -19.49 10.04 -3.21
CA GLU A 192 -19.30 9.37 -1.94
C GLU A 192 -20.29 8.23 -1.78
N MET A 193 -19.82 7.06 -1.34
CA MET A 193 -20.70 5.98 -0.91
C MET A 193 -21.25 6.28 0.49
N LEU A 194 -22.56 6.48 0.60
CA LEU A 194 -23.24 6.74 1.87
C LEU A 194 -23.68 5.47 2.59
N ASP A 195 -24.04 4.43 1.84
CA ASP A 195 -24.53 3.18 2.44
C ASP A 195 -24.39 1.98 1.48
N LEU A 196 -24.37 0.78 2.05
CA LEU A 196 -24.49 -0.49 1.34
C LEU A 196 -25.96 -0.94 1.34
N VAL A 197 -26.50 -1.28 0.18
CA VAL A 197 -27.84 -1.86 0.08
C VAL A 197 -27.74 -3.38 0.28
N VAL A 198 -28.37 -3.86 1.33
CA VAL A 198 -28.46 -5.31 1.63
C VAL A 198 -29.92 -5.72 1.61
N GLU A 199 -30.26 -6.67 0.76
CA GLU A 199 -31.61 -7.21 0.63
C GLU A 199 -31.56 -8.73 0.71
N GLY A 200 -32.40 -9.32 1.57
CA GLY A 200 -32.38 -10.76 1.81
C GLY A 200 -31.03 -11.30 2.32
N GLY A 201 -30.22 -10.47 2.97
CA GLY A 201 -28.88 -10.85 3.45
C GLY A 201 -27.79 -10.80 2.37
N VAL A 202 -28.07 -10.29 1.17
CA VAL A 202 -27.15 -10.20 0.03
C VAL A 202 -26.91 -8.73 -0.31
N ALA A 203 -25.66 -8.35 -0.58
CA ALA A 203 -25.32 -7.03 -1.08
C ALA A 203 -25.84 -6.86 -2.53
N ARG A 204 -26.67 -5.84 -2.76
CA ARG A 204 -27.39 -5.61 -4.01
C ARG A 204 -27.13 -4.25 -4.63
N GLY A 205 -26.30 -3.43 -4.00
CA GLY A 205 -26.02 -2.09 -4.50
C GLY A 205 -25.49 -1.14 -3.44
N ILE A 206 -25.46 0.13 -3.78
CA ILE A 206 -25.01 1.21 -2.90
C ILE A 206 -25.92 2.43 -3.00
N VAL A 207 -25.91 3.26 -1.96
CA VAL A 207 -26.44 4.62 -1.99
C VAL A 207 -25.26 5.59 -2.04
N THR A 208 -25.30 6.56 -2.93
CA THR A 208 -24.23 7.55 -3.13
C THR A 208 -24.75 8.97 -2.95
N ARG A 209 -23.81 9.88 -2.70
CA ARG A 209 -24.01 11.31 -2.74
C ARG A 209 -23.02 11.92 -3.76
N ASP A 210 -23.54 12.69 -4.69
CA ASP A 210 -22.74 13.56 -5.54
C ASP A 210 -22.21 14.73 -4.68
N LEU A 211 -20.90 14.92 -4.65
CA LEU A 211 -20.26 15.93 -3.80
C LEU A 211 -20.33 17.35 -4.39
N VAL A 212 -20.77 17.49 -5.65
CA VAL A 212 -20.95 18.78 -6.29
C VAL A 212 -22.38 19.29 -6.13
N THR A 213 -23.36 18.42 -6.44
CA THR A 213 -24.79 18.79 -6.43
C THR A 213 -25.49 18.48 -5.11
N GLY A 214 -24.94 17.55 -4.31
CA GLY A 214 -25.58 17.02 -3.11
C GLY A 214 -26.63 15.93 -3.36
N ASP A 215 -26.87 15.57 -4.62
CA ASP A 215 -27.86 14.56 -5.00
C ASP A 215 -27.56 13.21 -4.37
N ILE A 216 -28.60 12.58 -3.84
CA ILE A 216 -28.55 11.22 -3.32
C ILE A 216 -29.17 10.28 -4.35
N ARG A 217 -28.43 9.21 -4.71
CA ARG A 217 -28.86 8.23 -5.70
C ARG A 217 -28.62 6.81 -5.20
N SER A 218 -29.50 5.89 -5.59
CA SER A 218 -29.34 4.45 -5.38
C SER A 218 -28.87 3.79 -6.66
N HIS A 219 -27.91 2.87 -6.54
CA HIS A 219 -27.37 2.08 -7.65
C HIS A 219 -27.51 0.61 -7.30
N THR A 220 -28.14 -0.16 -8.17
CA THR A 220 -28.26 -1.62 -8.03
C THR A 220 -27.12 -2.34 -8.75
N ALA A 221 -26.75 -3.51 -8.27
CA ALA A 221 -25.73 -4.36 -8.90
C ALA A 221 -25.91 -5.83 -8.49
N HIS A 222 -25.29 -6.72 -9.27
CA HIS A 222 -25.20 -8.14 -8.95
C HIS A 222 -24.08 -8.41 -7.92
N ALA A 223 -23.03 -7.60 -7.96
CA ALA A 223 -21.97 -7.61 -6.97
C ALA A 223 -21.45 -6.20 -6.68
N VAL A 224 -20.99 -5.98 -5.46
CA VAL A 224 -20.36 -4.74 -4.99
C VAL A 224 -18.92 -5.06 -4.57
N VAL A 225 -17.95 -4.32 -5.10
CA VAL A 225 -16.54 -4.44 -4.79
C VAL A 225 -16.08 -3.19 -4.04
N LEU A 226 -15.61 -3.35 -2.81
CA LEU A 226 -14.97 -2.27 -2.05
C LEU A 226 -13.46 -2.32 -2.24
N ALA A 227 -12.91 -1.25 -2.81
CA ALA A 227 -11.48 -1.04 -3.07
C ALA A 227 -11.03 0.32 -2.50
N THR A 228 -11.53 0.66 -1.32
CA THR A 228 -11.47 2.01 -0.75
C THR A 228 -10.18 2.31 0.01
N GLY A 229 -9.25 1.36 0.02
CA GLY A 229 -8.00 1.50 0.77
C GLY A 229 -8.19 1.35 2.27
N GLY A 230 -7.14 1.73 3.02
CA GLY A 230 -7.13 1.60 4.47
C GLY A 230 -7.83 2.75 5.21
N TYR A 231 -7.76 2.68 6.52
CA TYR A 231 -8.42 3.63 7.44
C TYR A 231 -7.41 4.47 8.24
N GLY A 232 -6.25 4.77 7.66
CA GLY A 232 -5.19 5.52 8.36
C GLY A 232 -5.63 6.88 8.90
N ASN A 233 -6.61 7.54 8.26
CA ASN A 233 -7.14 8.84 8.73
C ASN A 233 -8.08 8.75 9.94
N VAL A 234 -8.30 7.56 10.51
CA VAL A 234 -8.88 7.41 11.86
C VAL A 234 -7.87 7.84 12.93
N TYR A 235 -6.59 7.75 12.63
CA TYR A 235 -5.52 8.14 13.54
C TYR A 235 -5.06 9.57 13.28
N TYR A 236 -4.53 10.22 14.32
CA TYR A 236 -3.97 11.55 14.22
C TYR A 236 -2.76 11.56 13.29
N LEU A 237 -2.78 12.40 12.26
CA LEU A 237 -1.74 12.58 11.26
C LEU A 237 -1.20 11.26 10.68
N SER A 238 -1.86 10.76 9.67
CA SER A 238 -1.36 9.64 8.87
C SER A 238 -0.69 10.13 7.57
N THR A 239 -0.04 9.21 6.87
CA THR A 239 0.50 9.48 5.52
C THR A 239 -0.55 9.30 4.44
N ASN A 240 -1.75 8.82 4.79
CA ASN A 240 -2.79 8.45 3.83
C ASN A 240 -3.47 9.66 3.19
N ALA A 241 -3.92 9.51 1.95
CA ALA A 241 -4.80 10.49 1.32
C ALA A 241 -6.12 10.62 2.10
N MET A 242 -6.71 11.83 2.09
CA MET A 242 -7.90 12.14 2.90
C MET A 242 -9.09 11.21 2.63
N ALA A 243 -9.17 10.64 1.42
CA ALA A 243 -10.21 9.66 1.08
C ALA A 243 -10.05 8.28 1.76
N CYS A 244 -8.91 7.99 2.40
CA CYS A 244 -8.72 6.80 3.25
C CYS A 244 -9.32 7.03 4.65
N ASN A 245 -10.61 7.29 4.71
CA ASN A 245 -11.34 7.79 5.89
C ASN A 245 -12.32 6.78 6.48
N THR A 246 -12.30 5.54 6.04
CA THR A 246 -13.14 4.43 6.54
C THR A 246 -14.63 4.52 6.17
N THR A 247 -15.14 5.61 5.62
CA THR A 247 -16.58 5.83 5.46
C THR A 247 -17.28 4.62 4.82
N ALA A 248 -16.82 4.15 3.67
CA ALA A 248 -17.47 3.05 2.97
C ALA A 248 -17.37 1.71 3.71
N THR A 249 -16.19 1.36 4.25
CA THR A 249 -15.99 0.12 5.01
C THR A 249 -16.81 0.13 6.32
N TRP A 250 -16.90 1.28 7.00
CA TRP A 250 -17.75 1.46 8.16
C TRP A 250 -19.26 1.28 7.83
N ARG A 251 -19.72 1.83 6.69
CA ARG A 251 -21.10 1.65 6.24
C ARG A 251 -21.42 0.18 5.96
N ALA A 252 -20.52 -0.52 5.27
CA ALA A 252 -20.63 -1.95 5.05
C ALA A 252 -20.65 -2.74 6.39
N HIS A 253 -19.78 -2.38 7.34
CA HIS A 253 -19.76 -2.98 8.67
C HIS A 253 -21.09 -2.78 9.41
N ARG A 254 -21.67 -1.60 9.38
CA ARG A 254 -22.99 -1.34 9.96
C ARG A 254 -24.12 -2.15 9.32
N ARG A 255 -23.94 -2.60 8.08
CA ARG A 255 -24.89 -3.48 7.36
C ARG A 255 -24.61 -4.96 7.58
N GLY A 256 -23.64 -5.30 8.44
CA GLY A 256 -23.34 -6.67 8.85
C GLY A 256 -22.06 -7.28 8.27
N ALA A 257 -21.32 -6.56 7.46
CA ALA A 257 -19.99 -7.01 7.06
C ALA A 257 -19.05 -7.04 8.27
N LEU A 258 -18.36 -8.14 8.48
CA LEU A 258 -17.46 -8.30 9.62
C LEU A 258 -16.12 -7.61 9.38
N PHE A 259 -15.55 -7.05 10.44
CA PHE A 259 -14.25 -6.41 10.43
C PHE A 259 -13.24 -7.29 11.17
N ALA A 260 -12.03 -7.43 10.65
CA ALA A 260 -10.98 -8.25 11.23
C ALA A 260 -9.70 -7.45 11.46
N ASN A 261 -8.96 -7.80 12.49
CA ASN A 261 -7.65 -7.22 12.84
C ASN A 261 -7.61 -5.67 12.94
N PRO A 262 -8.60 -4.98 13.48
CA PRO A 262 -8.70 -3.50 13.42
C PRO A 262 -7.54 -2.79 14.13
N CYS A 263 -6.87 -3.44 15.07
CA CYS A 263 -5.77 -2.86 15.84
C CYS A 263 -4.39 -2.96 15.15
N PHE A 264 -4.28 -3.72 14.06
CA PHE A 264 -3.00 -3.90 13.38
C PHE A 264 -2.76 -2.76 12.39
N THR A 265 -1.90 -1.85 12.78
CA THR A 265 -1.54 -0.65 12.01
C THR A 265 -0.03 -0.56 11.90
N GLN A 266 0.46 -0.39 10.68
CA GLN A 266 1.89 -0.19 10.42
C GLN A 266 2.25 1.28 10.52
N ILE A 267 3.33 1.56 11.23
CA ILE A 267 3.93 2.87 11.33
C ILE A 267 5.12 2.95 10.36
N HIS A 268 5.22 4.03 9.59
CA HIS A 268 6.36 4.27 8.71
C HIS A 268 7.38 5.19 9.40
N PRO A 269 8.66 4.80 9.49
CA PRO A 269 9.64 5.52 10.29
C PRO A 269 10.16 6.81 9.64
N THR A 270 10.03 6.96 8.32
CA THR A 270 10.67 8.05 7.55
C THR A 270 9.64 9.01 6.95
N CYS A 271 8.82 9.64 7.81
CA CYS A 271 7.91 10.71 7.36
C CYS A 271 8.47 12.07 7.74
N ILE A 272 8.19 13.10 6.95
CA ILE A 272 8.51 14.49 7.32
C ILE A 272 7.64 14.85 8.52
N PRO A 273 8.20 15.30 9.66
CA PRO A 273 7.44 15.66 10.84
C PRO A 273 6.44 16.78 10.56
N ALA A 274 5.39 16.88 11.37
CA ALA A 274 4.50 18.03 11.33
C ALA A 274 5.29 19.32 11.56
N SER A 275 5.02 20.32 10.71
CA SER A 275 5.62 21.66 10.82
C SER A 275 4.80 22.59 11.70
N ASP A 276 3.49 22.36 11.80
CA ASP A 276 2.54 23.15 12.57
C ASP A 276 1.29 22.35 12.95
N GLU A 277 0.40 22.95 13.71
CA GLU A 277 -0.85 22.34 14.18
C GLU A 277 -1.95 22.22 13.12
N PHE A 278 -1.81 22.90 11.99
CA PHE A 278 -2.80 22.91 10.90
C PHE A 278 -2.53 21.85 9.83
N GLN A 279 -1.40 21.15 9.91
CA GLN A 279 -1.03 20.14 8.93
C GLN A 279 -1.95 18.92 9.04
N SER A 280 -2.63 18.59 7.94
CA SER A 280 -3.67 17.55 7.91
C SER A 280 -3.14 16.13 7.67
N LYS A 281 -1.93 15.99 7.14
CA LYS A 281 -1.26 14.70 6.93
C LYS A 281 0.25 14.86 6.90
N LEU A 282 0.97 13.75 7.12
CA LEU A 282 2.43 13.73 7.00
C LEU A 282 2.86 13.23 5.62
N THR A 283 3.93 13.82 5.09
CA THR A 283 4.51 13.37 3.82
C THR A 283 5.46 12.20 4.07
N LEU A 284 5.19 11.11 3.38
CA LEU A 284 6.04 9.93 3.36
C LEU A 284 7.33 10.19 2.58
N MET A 285 8.46 9.83 3.16
CA MET A 285 9.75 9.72 2.47
C MET A 285 10.10 8.25 2.26
N SER A 286 10.74 7.93 1.14
CA SER A 286 11.14 6.55 0.85
C SER A 286 12.04 5.98 1.95
N GLU A 287 11.72 4.77 2.41
CA GLU A 287 12.54 4.05 3.38
C GLU A 287 13.95 3.73 2.85
N SER A 288 14.15 3.72 1.52
CA SER A 288 15.46 3.54 0.91
C SER A 288 16.49 4.59 1.32
N LEU A 289 16.06 5.74 1.80
CA LEU A 289 16.95 6.76 2.39
C LEU A 289 17.77 6.22 3.57
N ARG A 290 17.26 5.21 4.28
CA ARG A 290 17.95 4.58 5.40
C ARG A 290 19.13 3.67 4.99
N ASN A 291 19.25 3.36 3.69
CA ASN A 291 20.34 2.55 3.17
C ASN A 291 21.68 3.27 3.25
N ASP A 292 21.67 4.57 2.98
CA ASP A 292 22.88 5.40 2.98
C ASP A 292 22.85 6.51 4.05
N GLY A 293 21.65 6.90 4.51
CA GLY A 293 21.50 7.91 5.58
C GLY A 293 21.58 7.31 6.98
N ARG A 294 22.26 8.02 7.89
CA ARG A 294 22.41 7.64 9.30
C ARG A 294 21.38 8.38 10.18
N ILE A 295 20.79 7.66 11.10
CA ILE A 295 19.74 8.20 11.99
C ILE A 295 20.32 8.50 13.38
N TRP A 296 20.17 9.74 13.84
CA TRP A 296 20.66 10.15 15.13
C TRP A 296 19.85 11.30 15.77
N VAL A 297 20.08 11.52 17.06
CA VAL A 297 19.63 12.68 17.83
C VAL A 297 20.80 13.22 18.65
N PRO A 298 20.80 14.51 19.08
CA PRO A 298 21.76 14.99 20.05
C PRO A 298 21.66 14.21 21.37
N ARG A 299 22.80 14.00 22.08
CA ARG A 299 22.77 13.39 23.43
C ARG A 299 22.30 14.37 24.50
N GLY A 300 22.39 15.67 24.24
CA GLY A 300 21.95 16.71 25.14
C GLY A 300 20.48 17.08 24.93
N HIS A 301 19.77 17.35 26.03
CA HIS A 301 18.43 17.91 25.99
C HIS A 301 18.47 19.36 25.50
N ASP A 302 17.40 19.83 24.87
CA ASP A 302 17.23 21.21 24.41
C ASP A 302 18.35 21.74 23.50
N GLU A 303 18.96 20.87 22.74
CA GLU A 303 20.00 21.23 21.79
C GLU A 303 19.50 22.27 20.78
N SER A 304 20.20 23.41 20.68
CA SER A 304 19.85 24.52 19.78
C SER A 304 20.89 24.75 18.68
N ARG A 305 22.06 24.08 18.76
CA ARG A 305 23.09 24.19 17.74
C ARG A 305 22.59 23.62 16.40
N ARG A 306 23.16 24.08 15.31
CA ARG A 306 22.94 23.46 14.00
C ARG A 306 23.51 22.04 14.01
N ALA A 307 22.87 21.12 13.32
CA ALA A 307 23.28 19.72 13.25
C ALA A 307 24.78 19.55 12.87
N ALA A 308 25.27 20.39 11.95
CA ALA A 308 26.69 20.39 11.53
C ALA A 308 27.66 20.80 12.64
N ASP A 309 27.22 21.57 13.62
CA ASP A 309 28.06 22.07 14.72
C ASP A 309 28.10 21.09 15.92
N ILE A 310 27.34 19.98 15.86
CA ILE A 310 27.33 18.94 16.90
C ILE A 310 28.40 17.90 16.58
N PRO A 311 29.44 17.76 17.44
CA PRO A 311 30.45 16.74 17.24
C PRO A 311 29.89 15.33 17.25
N ASP A 312 30.54 14.41 16.53
CA ASP A 312 30.11 13.01 16.44
C ASP A 312 29.98 12.33 17.81
N ALA A 313 30.86 12.61 18.75
CA ALA A 313 30.79 12.10 20.14
C ALA A 313 29.53 12.53 20.91
N GLU A 314 28.90 13.64 20.51
CA GLU A 314 27.67 14.16 21.09
C GLU A 314 26.40 13.71 20.31
N ARG A 315 26.56 12.93 19.22
CA ARG A 315 25.48 12.34 18.46
C ARG A 315 25.11 10.98 19.04
N TYR A 316 23.84 10.72 19.20
CA TYR A 316 23.31 9.43 19.63
C TYR A 316 22.72 8.68 18.44
N TYR A 317 23.50 7.77 17.87
CA TYR A 317 23.11 6.87 16.80
C TYR A 317 22.33 5.69 17.38
N TYR A 318 21.17 5.96 17.95
CA TYR A 318 20.42 5.05 18.81
C TYR A 318 20.04 3.71 18.18
N LEU A 319 19.88 3.62 16.86
CA LEU A 319 19.61 2.35 16.17
C LEU A 319 20.90 1.53 16.03
N GLU A 320 22.00 2.16 15.65
CA GLU A 320 23.29 1.49 15.50
C GLU A 320 23.82 0.99 16.86
N GLU A 321 23.67 1.80 17.91
CA GLU A 321 24.12 1.42 19.26
C GLU A 321 23.27 0.28 19.86
N LYS A 322 21.94 0.31 19.67
CA LYS A 322 21.04 -0.70 20.22
C LYS A 322 20.97 -1.99 19.39
N TYR A 323 21.16 -1.88 18.07
CA TYR A 323 21.00 -2.98 17.12
C TYR A 323 22.17 -3.05 16.15
N PRO A 324 23.41 -3.30 16.62
CA PRO A 324 24.63 -3.20 15.78
C PRO A 324 24.63 -4.12 14.57
N ALA A 325 23.87 -5.23 14.59
CA ALA A 325 23.77 -6.16 13.47
C ALA A 325 22.93 -5.61 12.28
N PHE A 326 22.02 -4.67 12.54
CA PHE A 326 21.11 -4.13 11.54
C PHE A 326 21.27 -2.61 11.33
N GLY A 327 21.74 -1.90 12.36
CA GLY A 327 21.91 -0.45 12.34
C GLY A 327 20.62 0.28 11.93
N ASN A 328 20.75 1.16 10.95
CA ASN A 328 19.61 1.93 10.42
C ASN A 328 18.61 1.08 9.62
N LEU A 329 18.91 -0.17 9.30
CA LEU A 329 18.08 -1.08 8.50
C LEU A 329 17.19 -2.00 9.33
N VAL A 330 17.07 -1.77 10.63
CA VAL A 330 16.10 -2.49 11.49
C VAL A 330 14.68 -2.40 10.91
N PRO A 331 13.79 -3.38 11.21
CA PRO A 331 12.39 -3.35 10.79
C PRO A 331 11.67 -2.04 11.15
N ARG A 332 10.63 -1.71 10.38
CA ARG A 332 9.88 -0.44 10.51
C ARG A 332 9.37 -0.16 11.91
N ASP A 333 8.81 -1.18 12.55
CA ASP A 333 8.26 -1.07 13.90
C ASP A 333 9.34 -0.81 14.94
N VAL A 334 10.52 -1.44 14.79
CA VAL A 334 11.68 -1.21 15.65
C VAL A 334 12.20 0.22 15.50
N ALA A 335 12.42 0.66 14.24
CA ALA A 335 12.87 2.03 13.96
C ALA A 335 11.87 3.07 14.50
N SER A 336 10.58 2.85 14.26
CA SER A 336 9.52 3.78 14.68
C SER A 336 9.40 3.89 16.20
N ARG A 337 9.41 2.76 16.91
CA ARG A 337 9.35 2.77 18.40
C ARG A 337 10.56 3.46 19.02
N ASN A 338 11.75 3.22 18.48
CA ASN A 338 12.95 3.86 19.00
C ASN A 338 12.98 5.36 18.69
N ALA A 339 12.55 5.81 17.50
CA ALA A 339 12.42 7.23 17.21
C ALA A 339 11.43 7.92 18.17
N LYS A 340 10.26 7.30 18.42
CA LYS A 340 9.32 7.81 19.41
C LYS A 340 9.94 7.87 20.81
N THR A 341 10.64 6.81 21.23
CA THR A 341 11.27 6.75 22.57
C THR A 341 12.26 7.89 22.78
N VAL A 342 13.16 8.17 21.83
CA VAL A 342 14.14 9.26 22.00
C VAL A 342 13.48 10.64 21.97
N VAL A 343 12.40 10.82 21.20
CA VAL A 343 11.62 12.06 21.20
C VAL A 343 10.89 12.25 22.55
N ASP A 344 10.25 11.20 23.07
CA ASP A 344 9.57 11.23 24.39
C ASP A 344 10.56 11.49 25.54
N GLN A 345 11.84 11.11 25.37
CA GLN A 345 12.92 11.43 26.31
C GLN A 345 13.41 12.88 26.21
N GLY A 346 12.83 13.72 25.34
CA GLY A 346 13.22 15.11 25.18
C GLY A 346 14.44 15.33 24.28
N LEU A 347 14.89 14.31 23.55
CA LEU A 347 16.02 14.40 22.61
C LEU A 347 15.58 14.75 21.17
N GLY A 348 14.29 15.02 20.98
CA GLY A 348 13.72 15.35 19.68
C GLY A 348 14.30 16.62 19.07
N VAL A 349 14.40 16.66 17.74
CA VAL A 349 14.94 17.78 16.97
C VAL A 349 13.85 18.51 16.17
N GLY A 350 14.19 19.66 15.64
CA GLY A 350 13.31 20.52 14.87
C GLY A 350 12.52 21.51 15.72
N PRO A 351 11.74 22.42 15.09
CA PRO A 351 11.04 23.50 15.79
C PRO A 351 10.06 23.00 16.87
N LEU A 352 9.38 21.88 16.61
CA LEU A 352 8.43 21.27 17.53
C LEU A 352 9.04 20.15 18.39
N LYS A 353 10.36 19.94 18.32
CA LYS A 353 11.07 18.85 19.02
C LYS A 353 10.45 17.46 18.78
N ASN A 354 9.85 17.26 17.62
CA ASN A 354 9.08 16.07 17.25
C ASN A 354 9.73 15.22 16.14
N GLY A 355 11.03 15.37 15.90
CA GLY A 355 11.75 14.66 14.85
C GLY A 355 13.05 14.02 15.32
N VAL A 356 13.67 13.23 14.45
CA VAL A 356 15.04 12.73 14.53
C VAL A 356 15.77 13.09 13.25
N PHE A 357 17.10 13.18 13.27
CA PHE A 357 17.88 13.45 12.06
C PHE A 357 18.07 12.18 11.22
N LEU A 358 18.02 12.36 9.91
CA LEU A 358 18.49 11.41 8.89
C LEU A 358 19.55 12.12 8.07
N ASP A 359 20.80 11.74 8.25
CA ASP A 359 22.01 12.46 7.83
C ASP A 359 22.75 11.72 6.70
N PHE A 360 23.04 12.43 5.64
CA PHE A 360 23.75 11.92 4.47
C PHE A 360 25.19 12.41 4.37
N ALA A 361 25.71 13.15 5.35
CA ALA A 361 27.07 13.72 5.30
C ALA A 361 28.12 12.63 5.05
N ASP A 362 28.12 11.54 5.82
CA ASP A 362 29.06 10.44 5.70
C ASP A 362 28.94 9.72 4.33
N ALA A 363 27.72 9.58 3.83
CA ALA A 363 27.49 8.96 2.52
C ALA A 363 27.99 9.84 1.37
N MET A 364 27.80 11.16 1.48
CA MET A 364 28.31 12.12 0.49
C MET A 364 29.84 12.20 0.50
N GLU A 365 30.46 12.10 1.68
CA GLU A 365 31.91 12.04 1.82
C GLU A 365 32.48 10.74 1.22
N ARG A 366 31.86 9.59 1.51
CA ARG A 366 32.30 8.27 1.06
C ARG A 366 32.09 8.04 -0.44
N ASP A 367 30.92 8.34 -0.96
CA ASP A 367 30.48 7.95 -2.32
C ASP A 367 30.44 9.12 -3.31
N GLY A 368 30.57 10.34 -2.83
CA GLY A 368 30.45 11.58 -3.59
C GLY A 368 29.01 12.08 -3.74
N VAL A 369 28.84 13.41 -3.77
CA VAL A 369 27.55 14.09 -3.89
C VAL A 369 26.78 13.68 -5.15
N ASP A 370 27.46 13.49 -6.27
CA ASP A 370 26.82 13.13 -7.53
C ASP A 370 26.24 11.72 -7.51
N THR A 371 26.89 10.78 -6.81
CA THR A 371 26.36 9.43 -6.59
C THR A 371 25.09 9.47 -5.74
N ILE A 372 25.09 10.23 -4.65
CA ILE A 372 23.92 10.42 -3.79
C ILE A 372 22.80 11.13 -4.55
N ARG A 373 23.13 12.13 -5.38
CA ARG A 373 22.14 12.81 -6.24
C ARG A 373 21.53 11.87 -7.26
N ALA A 374 22.29 11.00 -7.88
CA ALA A 374 21.77 10.01 -8.81
C ALA A 374 20.82 9.01 -8.15
N LYS A 375 21.08 8.63 -6.88
CA LYS A 375 20.24 7.71 -6.10
C LYS A 375 18.97 8.37 -5.53
N TYR A 376 19.08 9.58 -4.97
CA TYR A 376 18.05 10.17 -4.09
C TYR A 376 17.65 11.60 -4.47
N GLY A 377 18.21 12.20 -5.51
CA GLY A 377 18.02 13.62 -5.83
C GLY A 377 16.56 14.05 -5.89
N ASN A 378 15.69 13.25 -6.52
CA ASN A 378 14.27 13.54 -6.58
C ASN A 378 13.58 13.52 -5.20
N LEU A 379 14.07 12.72 -4.25
CA LEU A 379 13.56 12.69 -2.87
C LEU A 379 14.06 13.91 -2.09
N PHE A 380 15.31 14.31 -2.30
CA PHE A 380 15.89 15.50 -1.71
C PHE A 380 15.19 16.76 -2.20
N ASP A 381 14.93 16.88 -3.51
CA ASP A 381 14.15 17.97 -4.10
C ASP A 381 12.73 18.06 -3.51
N MET A 382 12.10 16.89 -3.30
CA MET A 382 10.77 16.84 -2.68
C MET A 382 10.82 17.31 -1.22
N TYR A 383 11.82 16.88 -0.45
CA TYR A 383 12.00 17.31 0.93
C TYR A 383 12.24 18.82 1.01
N GLU A 384 13.15 19.35 0.19
CA GLU A 384 13.47 20.77 0.15
C GLU A 384 12.26 21.63 -0.22
N ARG A 385 11.45 21.20 -1.20
CA ARG A 385 10.21 21.92 -1.57
C ARG A 385 9.17 21.98 -0.46
N ILE A 386 9.16 21.00 0.43
CA ILE A 386 8.19 20.93 1.54
C ILE A 386 8.71 21.68 2.76
N THR A 387 9.98 21.55 3.06
CA THR A 387 10.59 22.04 4.31
C THR A 387 11.38 23.33 4.17
N GLY A 388 11.83 23.68 2.95
CA GLY A 388 12.79 24.75 2.70
C GLY A 388 14.21 24.40 3.11
N GLU A 389 14.51 23.14 3.47
CA GLU A 389 15.82 22.69 3.94
C GLU A 389 16.50 21.80 2.88
N ASN A 390 17.73 22.15 2.51
CA ASN A 390 18.51 21.42 1.52
C ASN A 390 19.20 20.19 2.15
N PRO A 391 18.86 18.94 1.77
CA PRO A 391 19.47 17.75 2.35
C PRO A 391 20.96 17.55 2.00
N TYR A 392 21.50 18.26 1.01
CA TYR A 392 22.93 18.26 0.72
C TYR A 392 23.76 19.12 1.70
N GLU A 393 23.10 20.01 2.45
CA GLU A 393 23.78 20.95 3.37
C GLU A 393 23.50 20.65 4.84
N ARG A 394 22.39 19.96 5.13
CA ARG A 394 21.97 19.64 6.49
C ARG A 394 21.15 18.35 6.57
N PRO A 395 21.15 17.65 7.70
CA PRO A 395 20.33 16.46 7.88
C PRO A 395 18.84 16.72 7.66
N MET A 396 18.17 15.75 7.05
CA MET A 396 16.70 15.72 6.99
C MET A 396 16.14 15.45 8.37
N ARG A 397 14.93 15.94 8.63
CA ARG A 397 14.15 15.58 9.83
C ARG A 397 13.09 14.56 9.44
N ILE A 398 13.03 13.47 10.19
CA ILE A 398 12.04 12.42 10.00
C ILE A 398 11.36 12.06 11.32
N TYR A 399 10.13 11.53 11.23
CA TYR A 399 9.39 11.00 12.38
C TYR A 399 8.42 9.90 11.96
N PRO A 400 8.09 8.94 12.84
CA PRO A 400 7.11 7.91 12.55
C PRO A 400 5.70 8.44 12.34
N ALA A 401 4.97 7.85 11.38
CA ALA A 401 3.56 8.15 11.18
C ALA A 401 2.77 6.90 10.78
N THR A 402 1.50 6.87 11.12
CA THR A 402 0.55 5.85 10.66
C THR A 402 0.55 5.81 9.13
N HIS A 403 0.76 4.63 8.55
CA HIS A 403 0.99 4.50 7.11
C HIS A 403 0.10 3.46 6.44
N TYR A 404 -0.07 2.29 7.02
CA TYR A 404 -0.82 1.17 6.44
C TYR A 404 -1.64 0.47 7.51
N THR A 405 -2.87 0.08 7.16
CA THR A 405 -3.74 -0.68 8.05
C THR A 405 -3.85 -2.12 7.56
N MET A 406 -3.33 -3.08 8.34
CA MET A 406 -3.41 -4.49 8.02
C MET A 406 -4.79 -5.07 8.32
N GLY A 407 -5.55 -4.45 9.19
CA GLY A 407 -6.96 -4.75 9.40
C GLY A 407 -7.83 -4.29 8.25
N GLY A 408 -9.04 -4.79 8.19
CA GLY A 408 -10.03 -4.44 7.17
C GLY A 408 -11.26 -5.33 7.27
N LEU A 409 -12.14 -5.26 6.28
CA LEU A 409 -13.28 -6.16 6.23
C LEU A 409 -12.81 -7.60 6.07
N TRP A 410 -13.49 -8.50 6.79
CA TRP A 410 -13.23 -9.93 6.67
C TRP A 410 -13.62 -10.42 5.27
N VAL A 411 -12.75 -11.24 4.67
CA VAL A 411 -13.00 -11.91 3.39
C VAL A 411 -12.60 -13.38 3.47
N ASP A 412 -13.20 -14.20 2.65
CA ASP A 412 -12.80 -15.59 2.42
C ASP A 412 -11.64 -15.69 1.41
N TYR A 413 -11.35 -16.91 0.94
CA TYR A 413 -10.31 -17.14 -0.06
C TYR A 413 -10.64 -16.50 -1.43
N GLU A 414 -11.92 -16.29 -1.72
CA GLU A 414 -12.41 -15.71 -2.97
C GLU A 414 -12.57 -14.19 -2.92
N LEU A 415 -12.09 -13.54 -1.84
CA LEU A 415 -12.23 -12.11 -1.55
C LEU A 415 -13.67 -11.67 -1.31
N GLN A 416 -14.60 -12.60 -1.08
CA GLN A 416 -15.97 -12.29 -0.71
C GLN A 416 -16.08 -12.10 0.81
N SER A 417 -16.84 -11.09 1.25
CA SER A 417 -17.09 -10.90 2.68
C SER A 417 -18.08 -11.95 3.22
N ASN A 418 -18.39 -11.90 4.52
CA ASN A 418 -19.47 -12.69 5.10
C ASN A 418 -20.87 -12.32 4.58
N LEU A 419 -21.01 -11.19 3.87
CA LEU A 419 -22.20 -10.82 3.13
C LEU A 419 -22.06 -11.25 1.67
N PRO A 420 -22.84 -12.22 1.19
CA PRO A 420 -22.81 -12.60 -0.22
C PRO A 420 -23.00 -11.39 -1.14
N GLY A 421 -22.30 -11.38 -2.27
CA GLY A 421 -22.33 -10.27 -3.23
C GLY A 421 -21.48 -9.06 -2.86
N LEU A 422 -20.82 -9.04 -1.67
CA LEU A 422 -19.87 -8.02 -1.28
C LEU A 422 -18.44 -8.59 -1.33
N PHE A 423 -17.62 -8.06 -2.23
CA PHE A 423 -16.19 -8.37 -2.35
C PHE A 423 -15.36 -7.21 -1.81
N VAL A 424 -14.20 -7.49 -1.24
CA VAL A 424 -13.30 -6.46 -0.69
C VAL A 424 -11.86 -6.75 -1.11
N ILE A 425 -11.23 -5.77 -1.74
CA ILE A 425 -9.91 -5.93 -2.36
C ILE A 425 -8.91 -4.87 -1.90
N GLY A 426 -7.62 -5.21 -1.99
CA GLY A 426 -6.52 -4.36 -1.57
C GLY A 426 -6.54 -4.09 -0.06
N GLU A 427 -6.04 -2.94 0.36
CA GLU A 427 -5.91 -2.57 1.77
C GLU A 427 -7.25 -2.46 2.54
N ALA A 428 -8.39 -2.52 1.85
CA ALA A 428 -9.70 -2.54 2.49
C ALA A 428 -10.03 -3.89 3.16
N ASN A 429 -9.33 -4.98 2.77
CA ASN A 429 -9.47 -6.32 3.40
C ASN A 429 -8.28 -6.64 4.31
N PHE A 430 -8.47 -7.64 5.19
CA PHE A 430 -7.52 -8.00 6.25
C PHE A 430 -6.56 -9.14 5.92
N SER A 431 -6.69 -9.84 4.78
CA SER A 431 -6.29 -11.26 4.67
C SER A 431 -4.78 -11.53 4.60
N ASP A 432 -3.97 -10.60 4.06
CA ASP A 432 -2.66 -10.96 3.53
C ASP A 432 -1.46 -10.57 4.41
N HIS A 433 -1.62 -9.62 5.33
CA HIS A 433 -0.46 -9.00 5.99
C HIS A 433 -0.33 -9.26 7.50
N GLY A 434 -1.30 -9.96 8.11
CA GLY A 434 -1.25 -10.28 9.54
C GLY A 434 -1.13 -9.05 10.43
N ALA A 435 -0.19 -9.06 11.37
CA ALA A 435 0.01 -7.97 12.32
C ALA A 435 0.94 -6.87 11.79
N ASN A 436 1.78 -7.15 10.81
CA ASN A 436 2.72 -6.20 10.22
C ASN A 436 3.04 -6.56 8.78
N ARG A 437 2.98 -5.58 7.87
CA ARG A 437 3.16 -5.79 6.44
C ARG A 437 4.63 -5.77 6.04
N LEU A 438 5.06 -6.74 5.23
CA LEU A 438 6.37 -6.71 4.58
C LEU A 438 6.48 -5.47 3.68
N GLY A 439 7.62 -4.78 3.72
CA GLY A 439 7.88 -3.64 2.85
C GLY A 439 7.62 -3.95 1.38
N ALA A 440 7.12 -2.98 0.60
CA ALA A 440 6.80 -3.10 -0.83
C ALA A 440 5.68 -4.11 -1.22
N SER A 441 4.91 -4.65 -0.27
CA SER A 441 3.84 -5.62 -0.56
C SER A 441 2.43 -5.02 -0.71
N ALA A 442 2.21 -3.75 -0.32
CA ALA A 442 0.88 -3.13 -0.42
C ALA A 442 0.38 -3.00 -1.86
N LEU A 443 1.25 -2.52 -2.75
CA LEU A 443 0.91 -2.35 -4.17
C LEU A 443 0.72 -3.72 -4.85
N MET A 444 1.51 -4.71 -4.43
CA MET A 444 1.39 -6.09 -4.89
C MET A 444 0.00 -6.65 -4.58
N GLN A 445 -0.50 -6.53 -3.35
CA GLN A 445 -1.84 -6.98 -2.96
C GLN A 445 -2.93 -6.33 -3.83
N GLY A 446 -2.90 -5.01 -3.98
CA GLY A 446 -3.93 -4.32 -4.76
C GLY A 446 -4.02 -4.79 -6.21
N LEU A 447 -2.87 -5.02 -6.86
CA LEU A 447 -2.82 -5.53 -8.24
C LEU A 447 -3.13 -7.02 -8.34
N ALA A 448 -2.69 -7.83 -7.37
CA ALA A 448 -3.04 -9.25 -7.29
C ALA A 448 -4.56 -9.43 -7.23
N ASP A 449 -5.19 -8.75 -6.28
CA ASP A 449 -6.63 -8.84 -6.08
C ASP A 449 -7.40 -8.36 -7.31
N GLY A 450 -7.01 -7.22 -7.89
CA GLY A 450 -7.74 -6.60 -8.99
C GLY A 450 -7.54 -7.28 -10.34
N TYR A 451 -6.32 -7.68 -10.69
CA TYR A 451 -6.02 -8.29 -12.00
C TYR A 451 -6.12 -9.81 -12.01
N PHE A 452 -5.74 -10.50 -10.91
CA PHE A 452 -5.48 -11.94 -10.96
C PHE A 452 -6.37 -12.79 -10.05
N VAL A 453 -7.08 -12.21 -9.09
CA VAL A 453 -7.96 -12.96 -8.18
C VAL A 453 -9.43 -12.69 -8.45
N LEU A 454 -9.86 -11.45 -8.27
CA LEU A 454 -11.27 -11.06 -8.41
C LEU A 454 -11.90 -11.44 -9.76
N PRO A 455 -11.21 -11.32 -10.91
CA PRO A 455 -11.80 -11.72 -12.20
C PRO A 455 -12.22 -13.19 -12.30
N TYR A 456 -11.60 -14.05 -11.51
CA TYR A 456 -11.98 -15.46 -11.40
C TYR A 456 -13.09 -15.68 -10.37
N THR A 457 -13.02 -15.01 -9.21
CA THR A 457 -13.85 -15.34 -8.06
C THR A 457 -15.20 -14.61 -8.04
N ILE A 458 -15.35 -13.50 -8.76
CA ILE A 458 -16.56 -12.67 -8.72
C ILE A 458 -17.80 -13.34 -9.29
N GLY A 459 -17.63 -14.38 -10.09
CA GLY A 459 -18.72 -15.12 -10.71
C GLY A 459 -19.14 -16.39 -9.96
N ASN A 460 -18.53 -16.63 -8.81
CA ASN A 460 -18.66 -17.88 -8.06
C ASN A 460 -19.70 -17.81 -6.92
#